data_d4eb3a4c4db3368e81bb3f0d35d354f6
#
_entry.id   d4eb3a4c4db3368e81bb3f0d35d354f6
#
_cell.length_a   1.000
_cell.length_b   1.000
_cell.length_c   1.000
_cell.angle_alpha   90.00
_cell.angle_beta   90.00
_cell.angle_gamma   90.00
#
_symmetry.space_group_name_H-M   'P 1'
#
loop_
_entity.id
_entity.type
_entity.pdbx_description
1 polymer ?
#
loop_
_entity_poly.entity_id
_entity_poly.type
_entity_poly.pdbx_seq_one_letter_code
_entity_poly.pdbx_strand_id
1 'polypeptide(L)'
;MKKREIIEGVIKDYDFPNKGSFELDGKKVIVKGALPGQKVSCMVSKVRKDKAEARLLDVLERSEIEDAVPPCPQFGICGGCAYQTMSYEHQLELKAGQVKKLLDGVIDSEAHPYDWEGIIGSPVTTAYRNKMEYSFGDEYKDGPLVLGLHKKNSMYDIVPVCNCVIVSEDYNRIVSYTMEFARANGLSYHKKMQHVGLLRHLVLRQSKTNDGLLVNLVTSTDGLENLDLNAYVEGLLALPLDGTIIGILHTANDSLADAVVPEKVTLLYGRDYIEEEVLGLHFQISPFSFFQTNTKSAERLYSKAREYAGDTKDKLIFDLYSGTGTIAQMLSPVASKVIGVEIVEEAVEAARENAKSNGLDNCEFIAGDVLKVIDTIEEKPDLIILDPPRDGINPKALLKIINYGVDE
;
A
#
# COMPACT_ATOMS: atom_id res chain seq x y z
N MET A 1 -26.95 -25.70 -5.23
CA MET A 1 -26.36 -24.45 -4.71
C MET A 1 -27.13 -23.25 -5.25
N LYS A 2 -27.64 -22.37 -4.35
CA LYS A 2 -28.43 -21.17 -4.70
C LYS A 2 -27.81 -19.92 -4.10
N LYS A 3 -28.09 -18.73 -4.69
CA LYS A 3 -27.69 -17.45 -4.11
C LYS A 3 -28.31 -17.25 -2.72
N ARG A 4 -27.52 -16.75 -1.75
CA ARG A 4 -27.83 -16.58 -0.31
C ARG A 4 -27.92 -17.89 0.49
N GLU A 5 -27.64 -19.04 -0.10
CA GLU A 5 -27.52 -20.30 0.62
C GLU A 5 -26.27 -20.26 1.49
N ILE A 6 -26.39 -20.75 2.74
CA ILE A 6 -25.25 -20.94 3.63
C ILE A 6 -24.75 -22.35 3.42
N ILE A 7 -23.46 -22.49 3.16
CA ILE A 7 -22.78 -23.74 2.88
C ILE A 7 -21.51 -23.84 3.72
N GLU A 8 -21.06 -25.04 3.95
CA GLU A 8 -19.80 -25.32 4.66
C GLU A 8 -18.84 -26.09 3.77
N GLY A 9 -17.55 -25.91 4.01
CA GLY A 9 -16.51 -26.67 3.31
C GLY A 9 -15.13 -26.45 3.90
N VAL A 10 -14.21 -27.36 3.57
CA VAL A 10 -12.79 -27.24 3.93
C VAL A 10 -12.06 -26.64 2.73
N ILE A 11 -11.34 -25.54 2.97
CA ILE A 11 -10.52 -24.88 1.95
C ILE A 11 -9.36 -25.79 1.56
N LYS A 12 -9.37 -26.24 0.31
CA LYS A 12 -8.36 -27.17 -0.22
C LYS A 12 -7.33 -26.47 -1.10
N ASP A 13 -7.71 -25.38 -1.74
CA ASP A 13 -6.86 -24.65 -2.67
C ASP A 13 -6.89 -23.15 -2.36
N TYR A 14 -5.80 -22.46 -2.72
CA TYR A 14 -5.62 -21.05 -2.39
C TYR A 14 -4.94 -20.31 -3.53
N ASP A 15 -5.65 -19.35 -4.10
CA ASP A 15 -5.20 -18.56 -5.24
C ASP A 15 -4.91 -17.11 -4.83
N PHE A 16 -3.98 -16.48 -5.53
CA PHE A 16 -3.68 -15.05 -5.38
C PHE A 16 -4.86 -14.18 -5.83
N PRO A 17 -5.12 -13.05 -5.18
CA PRO A 17 -4.79 -12.69 -3.80
C PRO A 17 -5.89 -13.21 -2.84
N ASN A 18 -5.52 -13.97 -1.84
CA ASN A 18 -6.41 -14.37 -0.72
C ASN A 18 -7.76 -15.02 -1.12
N LYS A 19 -7.74 -15.92 -2.10
CA LYS A 19 -8.92 -16.63 -2.60
C LYS A 19 -8.82 -18.12 -2.24
N GLY A 20 -9.33 -18.49 -1.07
CA GLY A 20 -9.52 -19.88 -0.72
C GLY A 20 -10.60 -20.53 -1.57
N SER A 21 -10.53 -21.82 -1.85
CA SER A 21 -11.58 -22.53 -2.56
C SER A 21 -11.73 -23.98 -2.14
N PHE A 22 -12.94 -24.52 -2.33
CA PHE A 22 -13.29 -25.91 -2.17
C PHE A 22 -14.31 -26.35 -3.23
N GLU A 23 -14.50 -27.64 -3.39
CA GLU A 23 -15.51 -28.18 -4.31
C GLU A 23 -16.79 -28.57 -3.57
N LEU A 24 -17.93 -28.20 -4.12
CA LEU A 24 -19.25 -28.61 -3.67
C LEU A 24 -20.21 -28.74 -4.87
N ASP A 25 -20.94 -29.85 -4.97
CA ASP A 25 -21.88 -30.16 -6.07
C ASP A 25 -21.24 -30.01 -7.47
N GLY A 26 -19.97 -30.41 -7.63
CA GLY A 26 -19.21 -30.31 -8.88
C GLY A 26 -18.86 -28.89 -9.30
N LYS A 27 -18.90 -27.91 -8.37
CA LYS A 27 -18.51 -26.52 -8.62
C LYS A 27 -17.39 -26.08 -7.69
N LYS A 28 -16.42 -25.32 -8.22
CA LYS A 28 -15.41 -24.62 -7.41
C LYS A 28 -16.07 -23.46 -6.68
N VAL A 29 -16.10 -23.50 -5.35
CA VAL A 29 -16.58 -22.41 -4.48
C VAL A 29 -15.40 -21.57 -4.03
N ILE A 30 -15.40 -20.29 -4.39
CA ILE A 30 -14.34 -19.34 -4.06
C ILE A 30 -14.78 -18.51 -2.86
N VAL A 31 -13.97 -18.51 -1.80
CA VAL A 31 -14.21 -17.78 -0.55
C VAL A 31 -13.04 -16.84 -0.29
N LYS A 32 -13.26 -15.53 -0.48
CA LYS A 32 -12.22 -14.53 -0.22
C LYS A 32 -11.89 -14.44 1.27
N GLY A 33 -10.60 -14.43 1.59
CA GLY A 33 -10.09 -14.25 2.95
C GLY A 33 -10.16 -15.49 3.83
N ALA A 34 -10.57 -16.66 3.29
CA ALA A 34 -10.43 -17.95 3.94
C ALA A 34 -9.07 -18.55 3.60
N LEU A 35 -8.40 -19.17 4.59
CA LEU A 35 -7.06 -19.76 4.46
C LEU A 35 -7.12 -21.25 4.12
N PRO A 36 -6.09 -21.81 3.46
CA PRO A 36 -6.04 -23.24 3.17
C PRO A 36 -6.08 -24.05 4.47
N GLY A 37 -6.82 -25.16 4.45
CA GLY A 37 -7.02 -26.03 5.62
C GLY A 37 -8.16 -25.60 6.56
N GLN A 38 -8.65 -24.36 6.49
CA GLN A 38 -9.79 -23.92 7.30
C GLN A 38 -11.07 -24.65 6.88
N LYS A 39 -11.88 -25.08 7.85
CA LYS A 39 -13.30 -25.39 7.64
C LYS A 39 -14.12 -24.13 7.88
N VAL A 40 -14.90 -23.74 6.91
CA VAL A 40 -15.60 -22.45 6.91
C VAL A 40 -17.09 -22.62 6.67
N SER A 41 -17.88 -21.70 7.28
CA SER A 41 -19.25 -21.41 6.89
C SER A 41 -19.25 -20.17 6.00
N CYS A 42 -19.91 -20.22 4.85
CA CYS A 42 -19.95 -19.13 3.92
C CYS A 42 -21.28 -19.00 3.21
N MET A 43 -21.63 -17.77 2.84
CA MET A 43 -22.88 -17.45 2.13
C MET A 43 -22.61 -17.24 0.64
N VAL A 44 -23.28 -18.01 -0.21
CA VAL A 44 -23.20 -17.91 -1.66
C VAL A 44 -23.67 -16.54 -2.13
N SER A 45 -22.78 -15.79 -2.77
CA SER A 45 -23.05 -14.46 -3.33
C SER A 45 -23.39 -14.51 -4.81
N LYS A 46 -22.72 -15.39 -5.56
CA LYS A 46 -22.90 -15.53 -7.01
C LYS A 46 -22.70 -16.98 -7.45
N VAL A 47 -23.53 -17.45 -8.36
CA VAL A 47 -23.41 -18.79 -8.96
C VAL A 47 -23.21 -18.67 -10.46
N ARG A 48 -22.27 -19.39 -11.01
CA ARG A 48 -22.01 -19.58 -12.45
C ARG A 48 -22.08 -21.07 -12.79
N LYS A 49 -21.82 -21.42 -14.08
CA LYS A 49 -21.92 -22.80 -14.57
C LYS A 49 -20.99 -23.74 -13.77
N ASP A 50 -19.76 -23.37 -13.58
CA ASP A 50 -18.64 -24.21 -13.08
C ASP A 50 -18.07 -23.70 -11.76
N LYS A 51 -18.49 -22.52 -11.30
CA LYS A 51 -17.98 -21.91 -10.08
C LYS A 51 -19.02 -21.09 -9.35
N ALA A 52 -18.83 -20.93 -8.04
CA ALA A 52 -19.58 -20.02 -7.19
C ALA A 52 -18.63 -19.11 -6.40
N GLU A 53 -19.08 -17.92 -6.09
CA GLU A 53 -18.39 -17.01 -5.18
C GLU A 53 -19.20 -16.97 -3.87
N ALA A 54 -18.52 -17.05 -2.75
CA ALA A 54 -19.15 -16.99 -1.45
C ALA A 54 -18.42 -16.02 -0.51
N ARG A 55 -19.18 -15.42 0.39
CA ARG A 55 -18.67 -14.55 1.45
C ARG A 55 -18.43 -15.39 2.69
N LEU A 56 -17.24 -15.34 3.25
CA LEU A 56 -16.92 -15.95 4.54
C LEU A 56 -17.85 -15.38 5.62
N LEU A 57 -18.50 -16.25 6.37
CA LEU A 57 -19.28 -15.91 7.56
C LEU A 57 -18.44 -16.22 8.80
N ASP A 58 -18.03 -17.48 8.97
CA ASP A 58 -17.31 -17.95 10.13
C ASP A 58 -16.22 -18.97 9.74
N VAL A 59 -15.16 -19.02 10.54
CA VAL A 59 -14.16 -20.09 10.54
C VAL A 59 -14.56 -21.09 11.63
N LEU A 60 -15.08 -22.25 11.22
CA LEU A 60 -15.57 -23.28 12.13
C LEU A 60 -14.42 -24.07 12.76
N GLU A 61 -13.38 -24.34 11.96
CA GLU A 61 -12.16 -25.00 12.41
C GLU A 61 -10.96 -24.26 11.79
N ARG A 62 -9.97 -23.92 12.62
CA ARG A 62 -8.73 -23.28 12.16
C ARG A 62 -7.86 -24.26 11.38
N SER A 63 -7.05 -23.74 10.50
CA SER A 63 -6.01 -24.48 9.80
C SER A 63 -4.81 -24.75 10.72
N GLU A 64 -4.06 -25.80 10.47
CA GLU A 64 -2.82 -26.12 11.18
C GLU A 64 -1.74 -25.03 11.01
N ILE A 65 -1.77 -24.30 9.90
CA ILE A 65 -0.85 -23.17 9.66
C ILE A 65 -1.20 -21.92 10.49
N GLU A 66 -2.34 -21.91 11.18
CA GLU A 66 -2.76 -20.81 12.08
C GLU A 66 -2.24 -21.06 13.50
N ASP A 67 -0.94 -21.04 13.65
CA ASP A 67 -0.16 -21.37 14.82
C ASP A 67 0.17 -20.17 15.74
N ALA A 68 -0.32 -18.98 15.40
CA ALA A 68 -0.06 -17.76 16.13
C ALA A 68 -1.34 -17.13 16.72
N VAL A 69 -1.15 -16.41 17.82
CA VAL A 69 -2.19 -15.52 18.39
C VAL A 69 -2.00 -14.13 17.79
N PRO A 70 -3.05 -13.55 17.18
CA PRO A 70 -2.96 -12.20 16.63
C PRO A 70 -2.58 -11.16 17.69
N PRO A 71 -1.50 -10.39 17.52
CA PRO A 71 -1.11 -9.35 18.47
C PRO A 71 -2.02 -8.12 18.40
N CYS A 72 -2.75 -7.93 17.30
CA CYS A 72 -3.64 -6.78 17.11
C CYS A 72 -5.05 -7.09 17.62
N PRO A 73 -5.60 -6.29 18.57
CA PRO A 73 -6.94 -6.53 19.10
C PRO A 73 -8.05 -6.35 18.06
N GLN A 74 -7.79 -5.62 16.97
CA GLN A 74 -8.73 -5.37 15.88
C GLN A 74 -8.60 -6.38 14.73
N PHE A 75 -7.75 -7.41 14.87
CA PHE A 75 -7.59 -8.43 13.84
C PHE A 75 -8.91 -9.16 13.56
N GLY A 76 -9.22 -9.37 12.30
CA GLY A 76 -10.47 -9.99 11.87
C GLY A 76 -11.65 -9.01 11.70
N ILE A 77 -11.63 -7.86 12.40
CA ILE A 77 -12.64 -6.79 12.27
C ILE A 77 -12.13 -5.71 11.30
N CYS A 78 -10.92 -5.20 11.55
CA CYS A 78 -10.22 -4.25 10.66
C CYS A 78 -9.81 -4.93 9.35
N GLY A 79 -9.95 -4.21 8.22
CA GLY A 79 -9.57 -4.68 6.89
C GLY A 79 -8.07 -4.65 6.59
N GLY A 80 -7.23 -4.14 7.51
CA GLY A 80 -5.82 -3.85 7.24
C GLY A 80 -4.88 -5.07 7.19
N CYS A 81 -5.19 -6.15 7.91
CA CYS A 81 -4.32 -7.34 8.02
C CYS A 81 -5.07 -8.62 7.70
N ALA A 82 -4.37 -9.59 7.06
CA ALA A 82 -4.97 -10.85 6.64
C ALA A 82 -4.42 -12.10 7.35
N TYR A 83 -3.22 -12.05 7.93
CA TYR A 83 -2.45 -13.26 8.26
C TYR A 83 -1.91 -13.32 9.69
N GLN A 84 -2.42 -12.51 10.63
CA GLN A 84 -1.86 -12.46 11.99
C GLN A 84 -2.12 -13.71 12.84
N THR A 85 -2.94 -14.66 12.36
CA THR A 85 -3.13 -15.98 12.98
C THR A 85 -2.02 -16.98 12.65
N MET A 86 -1.12 -16.61 11.74
CA MET A 86 -0.01 -17.47 11.30
C MET A 86 1.33 -16.88 11.78
N SER A 87 2.29 -17.78 12.10
CA SER A 87 3.70 -17.40 12.24
C SER A 87 4.20 -16.72 10.96
N TYR A 88 5.27 -15.95 11.09
CA TYR A 88 5.80 -15.25 9.92
C TYR A 88 6.34 -16.20 8.86
N GLU A 89 6.89 -17.33 9.27
CA GLU A 89 7.35 -18.42 8.43
C GLU A 89 6.21 -18.95 7.56
N HIS A 90 5.07 -19.32 8.15
CA HIS A 90 3.89 -19.78 7.40
C HIS A 90 3.32 -18.71 6.48
N GLN A 91 3.40 -17.41 6.87
CA GLN A 91 3.01 -16.31 5.98
C GLN A 91 3.91 -16.24 4.73
N LEU A 92 5.21 -16.45 4.89
CA LEU A 92 6.17 -16.46 3.78
C LEU A 92 5.93 -17.66 2.86
N GLU A 93 5.80 -18.86 3.42
CA GLU A 93 5.52 -20.09 2.67
C GLU A 93 4.24 -19.95 1.84
N LEU A 94 3.16 -19.47 2.45
CA LEU A 94 1.89 -19.26 1.77
C LEU A 94 2.02 -18.29 0.59
N LYS A 95 2.71 -17.16 0.77
CA LYS A 95 2.94 -16.16 -0.27
C LYS A 95 3.85 -16.69 -1.38
N ALA A 96 4.93 -17.39 -1.01
CA ALA A 96 5.83 -18.02 -1.97
C ALA A 96 5.09 -19.03 -2.85
N GLY A 97 4.28 -19.89 -2.26
CA GLY A 97 3.46 -20.85 -2.98
C GLY A 97 2.46 -20.22 -3.95
N GLN A 98 1.84 -19.08 -3.54
CA GLN A 98 0.93 -18.34 -4.42
C GLN A 98 1.64 -17.77 -5.66
N VAL A 99 2.81 -17.14 -5.47
CA VAL A 99 3.58 -16.54 -6.59
C VAL A 99 4.10 -17.64 -7.50
N LYS A 100 4.68 -18.72 -6.91
CA LYS A 100 5.15 -19.85 -7.69
C LYS A 100 4.04 -20.46 -8.54
N LYS A 101 2.85 -20.66 -7.97
CA LYS A 101 1.67 -21.17 -8.68
C LYS A 101 1.26 -20.29 -9.86
N LEU A 102 1.39 -18.96 -9.74
CA LEU A 102 1.13 -18.03 -10.84
C LEU A 102 2.16 -18.19 -11.98
N LEU A 103 3.44 -18.28 -11.63
CA LEU A 103 4.53 -18.48 -12.60
C LEU A 103 4.40 -19.82 -13.31
N ASP A 104 4.23 -20.91 -12.56
CA ASP A 104 4.03 -22.26 -13.11
C ASP A 104 2.78 -22.35 -14.02
N GLY A 105 1.81 -21.48 -13.85
CA GLY A 105 0.60 -21.41 -14.66
C GLY A 105 0.77 -20.71 -16.01
N VAL A 106 1.86 -19.96 -16.20
CA VAL A 106 2.11 -19.18 -17.44
C VAL A 106 3.46 -19.50 -18.08
N ILE A 107 4.41 -20.03 -17.34
CA ILE A 107 5.73 -20.43 -17.83
C ILE A 107 5.70 -21.94 -18.13
N ASP A 108 5.99 -22.29 -19.35
CA ASP A 108 6.27 -23.70 -19.71
C ASP A 108 7.67 -24.06 -19.21
N SER A 109 7.74 -24.68 -18.04
CA SER A 109 9.01 -25.00 -17.39
C SER A 109 9.83 -26.09 -18.10
N GLU A 110 9.23 -26.84 -19.05
CA GLU A 110 9.96 -27.80 -19.90
C GLU A 110 10.69 -27.06 -21.04
N ALA A 111 10.02 -26.06 -21.64
CA ALA A 111 10.59 -25.25 -22.71
C ALA A 111 11.46 -24.09 -22.19
N HIS A 112 11.09 -23.53 -21.04
CA HIS A 112 11.73 -22.37 -20.42
C HIS A 112 11.96 -22.63 -18.93
N PRO A 113 12.97 -23.43 -18.57
CA PRO A 113 13.28 -23.70 -17.17
C PRO A 113 13.70 -22.42 -16.45
N TYR A 114 13.27 -22.26 -15.19
CA TYR A 114 13.66 -21.15 -14.34
C TYR A 114 14.03 -21.62 -12.94
N ASP A 115 14.91 -20.91 -12.29
CA ASP A 115 15.32 -21.18 -10.90
C ASP A 115 14.40 -20.45 -9.93
N TRP A 116 13.77 -21.19 -9.02
CA TRP A 116 12.96 -20.63 -7.96
C TRP A 116 13.80 -20.39 -6.70
N GLU A 117 14.23 -19.16 -6.46
CA GLU A 117 15.06 -18.78 -5.31
C GLU A 117 14.26 -18.63 -3.99
N GLY A 118 12.94 -18.80 -4.03
CA GLY A 118 12.09 -18.67 -2.84
C GLY A 118 11.58 -17.27 -2.59
N ILE A 119 11.49 -16.87 -1.32
CA ILE A 119 10.95 -15.58 -0.89
C ILE A 119 11.89 -14.92 0.12
N ILE A 120 12.11 -13.63 -0.04
CA ILE A 120 12.88 -12.81 0.90
C ILE A 120 11.92 -12.22 1.93
N GLY A 121 12.09 -12.56 3.20
CA GLY A 121 11.28 -12.02 4.29
C GLY A 121 11.61 -10.57 4.65
N SER A 122 10.65 -9.87 5.25
CA SER A 122 10.90 -8.57 5.86
C SER A 122 11.83 -8.72 7.08
N PRO A 123 12.79 -7.82 7.28
CA PRO A 123 13.63 -7.85 8.48
C PRO A 123 12.88 -7.41 9.74
N VAL A 124 11.73 -6.76 9.57
CA VAL A 124 10.88 -6.25 10.66
C VAL A 124 9.43 -6.60 10.37
N THR A 125 8.75 -7.23 11.32
CA THR A 125 7.37 -7.72 11.17
C THR A 125 6.32 -6.87 11.90
N THR A 126 6.75 -5.98 12.80
CA THR A 126 5.91 -5.02 13.54
C THR A 126 6.47 -3.61 13.40
N ALA A 127 5.67 -2.59 13.62
CA ALA A 127 6.05 -1.17 13.54
C ALA A 127 6.82 -0.78 12.25
N TYR A 128 6.66 -1.58 11.18
CA TYR A 128 7.40 -1.40 9.94
C TYR A 128 6.83 -0.32 9.03
N ARG A 129 5.54 -0.01 9.18
CA ARG A 129 4.83 0.84 8.24
C ARG A 129 5.15 2.31 8.48
N ASN A 130 5.62 2.97 7.41
CA ASN A 130 6.05 4.38 7.45
C ASN A 130 4.98 5.37 6.97
N LYS A 131 3.87 4.90 6.39
CA LYS A 131 2.69 5.71 6.02
C LYS A 131 1.41 5.00 6.42
N MET A 132 0.50 5.72 7.06
CA MET A 132 -0.85 5.26 7.29
C MET A 132 -1.84 6.40 7.02
N GLU A 133 -2.96 6.02 6.45
CA GLU A 133 -4.07 6.88 6.11
C GLU A 133 -5.30 6.37 6.86
N TYR A 134 -5.71 7.14 7.86
CA TYR A 134 -6.88 6.84 8.68
C TYR A 134 -8.09 7.63 8.17
N SER A 135 -9.27 7.06 8.28
CA SER A 135 -10.53 7.71 7.91
C SER A 135 -11.33 8.08 9.15
N PHE A 136 -11.95 9.26 9.13
CA PHE A 136 -13.02 9.59 10.06
C PHE A 136 -14.33 8.99 9.58
N GLY A 137 -15.17 8.58 10.53
CA GLY A 137 -16.47 7.98 10.21
C GLY A 137 -17.19 7.50 11.45
N ASP A 138 -18.02 6.49 11.27
CA ASP A 138 -18.71 5.77 12.35
C ASP A 138 -18.50 4.26 12.24
N GLU A 139 -18.61 3.56 13.36
CA GLU A 139 -18.46 2.10 13.43
C GLU A 139 -19.72 1.37 12.92
N TYR A 140 -20.82 2.03 13.00
CA TYR A 140 -22.13 1.63 12.47
C TYR A 140 -22.94 2.89 12.15
N LYS A 141 -23.87 2.78 11.24
CA LYS A 141 -24.67 3.91 10.74
C LYS A 141 -25.23 4.78 11.87
N ASP A 142 -24.92 6.08 11.81
CA ASP A 142 -25.29 7.09 12.80
C ASP A 142 -24.71 6.84 14.20
N GLY A 143 -23.61 6.09 14.29
CA GLY A 143 -22.82 5.87 15.49
C GLY A 143 -21.96 7.08 15.89
N PRO A 144 -21.22 6.99 17.01
CA PRO A 144 -20.31 8.04 17.43
C PRO A 144 -19.15 8.22 16.46
N LEU A 145 -18.60 9.45 16.42
CA LEU A 145 -17.38 9.74 15.65
C LEU A 145 -16.24 8.81 16.07
N VAL A 146 -15.61 8.17 15.10
CA VAL A 146 -14.40 7.38 15.26
C VAL A 146 -13.35 7.79 14.22
N LEU A 147 -12.07 7.52 14.53
CA LEU A 147 -10.94 7.61 13.63
C LEU A 147 -10.27 6.24 13.55
N GLY A 148 -10.06 5.73 12.36
CA GLY A 148 -9.46 4.42 12.19
C GLY A 148 -9.41 3.92 10.76
N LEU A 149 -9.61 2.63 10.57
CA LEU A 149 -9.51 1.97 9.27
C LEU A 149 -10.85 1.31 8.89
N HIS A 150 -11.05 1.11 7.60
CA HIS A 150 -12.26 0.44 7.11
C HIS A 150 -12.41 -0.96 7.70
N LYS A 151 -13.63 -1.27 8.12
CA LYS A 151 -14.04 -2.60 8.57
C LYS A 151 -13.93 -3.61 7.43
N LYS A 152 -13.48 -4.80 7.73
CA LYS A 152 -13.39 -5.89 6.75
C LYS A 152 -14.73 -6.12 6.05
N ASN A 153 -14.73 -6.10 4.72
CA ASN A 153 -15.92 -6.24 3.87
C ASN A 153 -16.98 -5.12 4.00
N SER A 154 -16.67 -3.98 4.60
CA SER A 154 -17.51 -2.77 4.58
C SER A 154 -16.79 -1.63 3.84
N MET A 155 -17.58 -0.83 3.12
CA MET A 155 -17.09 0.39 2.45
C MET A 155 -17.35 1.65 3.30
N TYR A 156 -18.19 1.55 4.32
CA TYR A 156 -18.66 2.70 5.09
C TYR A 156 -18.18 2.66 6.54
N ASP A 157 -18.25 1.48 7.20
CA ASP A 157 -17.97 1.35 8.62
C ASP A 157 -16.47 1.52 8.88
N ILE A 158 -16.12 2.34 9.87
CA ILE A 158 -14.75 2.59 10.32
C ILE A 158 -14.54 1.93 11.68
N VAL A 159 -13.51 1.11 11.79
CA VAL A 159 -13.08 0.49 13.06
C VAL A 159 -12.12 1.44 13.76
N PRO A 160 -12.37 1.85 15.02
CA PRO A 160 -11.42 2.67 15.76
C PRO A 160 -10.10 1.92 15.95
N VAL A 161 -8.97 2.55 15.57
CA VAL A 161 -7.66 1.91 15.60
C VAL A 161 -6.67 2.81 16.33
N CYS A 162 -6.41 2.50 17.60
CA CYS A 162 -5.43 3.20 18.43
C CYS A 162 -4.34 2.28 19.02
N ASN A 163 -4.31 1.00 18.61
CA ASN A 163 -3.34 0.00 19.05
C ASN A 163 -2.88 -0.85 17.85
N CYS A 164 -2.56 -0.20 16.74
CA CYS A 164 -2.13 -0.88 15.52
C CYS A 164 -0.67 -1.31 15.64
N VAL A 165 -0.42 -2.61 15.50
CA VAL A 165 0.92 -3.20 15.70
C VAL A 165 1.86 -3.06 14.49
N ILE A 166 1.36 -2.66 13.33
CA ILE A 166 2.18 -2.50 12.12
C ILE A 166 2.75 -1.08 11.95
N VAL A 167 2.30 -0.12 12.77
CA VAL A 167 2.83 1.24 12.88
C VAL A 167 3.53 1.45 14.20
N SER A 168 4.31 2.53 14.34
CA SER A 168 4.93 2.90 15.62
C SER A 168 3.88 3.33 16.64
N GLU A 169 4.24 3.31 17.93
CA GLU A 169 3.36 3.74 19.01
C GLU A 169 3.01 5.23 18.90
N ASP A 170 3.88 6.04 18.32
CA ASP A 170 3.61 7.45 18.06
C ASP A 170 2.36 7.66 17.18
N TYR A 171 2.14 6.78 16.18
CA TYR A 171 0.92 6.84 15.39
C TYR A 171 -0.32 6.58 16.23
N ASN A 172 -0.27 5.59 17.12
CA ASN A 172 -1.37 5.28 18.03
C ASN A 172 -1.68 6.45 18.95
N ARG A 173 -0.66 7.13 19.47
CA ARG A 173 -0.80 8.34 20.34
C ARG A 173 -1.39 9.52 19.56
N ILE A 174 -0.92 9.78 18.32
CA ILE A 174 -1.44 10.86 17.46
C ILE A 174 -2.90 10.57 17.05
N VAL A 175 -3.24 9.34 16.69
CA VAL A 175 -4.62 8.94 16.34
C VAL A 175 -5.54 9.11 17.54
N SER A 176 -5.13 8.68 18.73
CA SER A 176 -5.90 8.84 19.98
C SER A 176 -6.14 10.31 20.29
N TYR A 177 -5.10 11.13 20.27
CA TYR A 177 -5.21 12.57 20.48
C TYR A 177 -6.16 13.23 19.47
N THR A 178 -5.98 12.94 18.17
CA THR A 178 -6.79 13.55 17.11
C THR A 178 -8.28 13.18 17.27
N MET A 179 -8.57 11.94 17.64
CA MET A 179 -9.94 11.49 17.89
C MET A 179 -10.54 12.17 19.11
N GLU A 180 -9.78 12.28 20.21
CA GLU A 180 -10.22 12.95 21.44
C GLU A 180 -10.46 14.45 21.20
N PHE A 181 -9.53 15.11 20.50
CA PHE A 181 -9.67 16.52 20.10
C PHE A 181 -10.94 16.74 19.28
N ALA A 182 -11.19 15.90 18.28
CA ALA A 182 -12.37 16.00 17.42
C ALA A 182 -13.66 15.83 18.21
N ARG A 183 -13.72 14.88 19.14
CA ARG A 183 -14.88 14.65 20.03
C ARG A 183 -15.11 15.77 21.01
N ALA A 184 -14.06 16.25 21.66
CA ALA A 184 -14.13 17.33 22.66
C ALA A 184 -14.65 18.64 22.05
N ASN A 185 -14.33 18.89 20.78
CA ASN A 185 -14.79 20.07 20.03
C ASN A 185 -16.07 19.84 19.21
N GLY A 186 -16.73 18.66 19.33
CA GLY A 186 -17.98 18.38 18.66
C GLY A 186 -17.88 18.42 17.11
N LEU A 187 -16.69 18.11 16.55
CA LEU A 187 -16.46 18.17 15.12
C LEU A 187 -17.18 17.02 14.41
N SER A 188 -17.77 17.32 13.25
CA SER A 188 -18.45 16.34 12.41
C SER A 188 -17.48 15.63 11.48
N TYR A 189 -17.75 14.37 11.10
CA TYR A 189 -17.04 13.71 10.00
C TYR A 189 -17.79 13.88 8.68
N HIS A 190 -17.05 13.85 7.57
CA HIS A 190 -17.62 13.96 6.22
C HIS A 190 -18.39 12.70 5.83
N LYS A 191 -19.70 12.84 5.66
CA LYS A 191 -20.62 11.77 5.25
C LYS A 191 -20.57 11.60 3.73
N LYS A 192 -19.87 10.58 3.24
CA LYS A 192 -19.58 10.31 1.81
C LYS A 192 -20.81 10.36 0.89
N MET A 193 -21.97 9.87 1.35
CA MET A 193 -23.20 9.83 0.53
C MET A 193 -23.98 11.14 0.54
N GLN A 194 -23.76 12.00 1.51
CA GLN A 194 -24.46 13.26 1.70
C GLN A 194 -23.59 14.46 1.33
N HIS A 195 -22.27 14.24 1.23
CA HIS A 195 -21.24 15.25 0.97
C HIS A 195 -21.27 16.43 1.95
N VAL A 196 -21.53 16.13 3.24
CA VAL A 196 -21.56 17.11 4.33
C VAL A 196 -20.74 16.65 5.51
N GLY A 197 -20.22 17.61 6.29
CA GLY A 197 -19.38 17.38 7.46
C GLY A 197 -17.90 17.62 7.20
N LEU A 198 -17.12 17.84 8.24
CA LEU A 198 -15.79 18.41 8.22
C LEU A 198 -14.66 17.39 8.02
N LEU A 199 -14.49 16.47 8.97
CA LEU A 199 -13.30 15.61 9.07
C LEU A 199 -13.33 14.48 8.04
N ARG A 200 -12.27 14.29 7.27
CA ARG A 200 -12.16 13.24 6.25
C ARG A 200 -11.10 12.21 6.58
N HIS A 201 -9.84 12.61 6.64
CA HIS A 201 -8.73 11.68 6.85
C HIS A 201 -7.66 12.27 7.77
N LEU A 202 -6.87 11.40 8.37
CA LEU A 202 -5.60 11.72 9.00
C LEU A 202 -4.50 10.90 8.30
N VAL A 203 -3.55 11.58 7.67
CA VAL A 203 -2.40 10.94 7.02
C VAL A 203 -1.17 11.13 7.89
N LEU A 204 -0.55 10.04 8.28
CA LEU A 204 0.69 10.04 9.06
C LEU A 204 1.82 9.42 8.25
N ARG A 205 2.98 10.05 8.28
CA ARG A 205 4.25 9.50 7.80
C ARG A 205 5.30 9.57 8.88
N GLN A 206 6.19 8.58 8.89
CA GLN A 206 7.36 8.57 9.78
C GLN A 206 8.57 8.11 9.00
N SER A 207 9.64 8.87 9.06
CA SER A 207 10.95 8.42 8.59
C SER A 207 11.43 7.25 9.44
N LYS A 208 12.00 6.23 8.79
CA LYS A 208 12.67 5.12 9.47
C LYS A 208 14.18 5.36 9.61
N THR A 209 14.65 6.51 9.13
CA THR A 209 16.02 6.97 9.25
C THR A 209 16.24 7.83 10.50
N ASN A 210 15.31 8.74 10.80
CA ASN A 210 15.48 9.75 11.85
C ASN A 210 14.23 9.94 12.75
N ASP A 211 13.23 9.04 12.63
CA ASP A 211 11.98 9.06 13.40
C ASP A 211 11.16 10.35 13.28
N GLY A 212 11.43 11.16 12.25
CA GLY A 212 10.66 12.38 11.96
C GLY A 212 9.24 12.07 11.53
N LEU A 213 8.27 12.68 12.20
CA LEU A 213 6.84 12.48 12.01
C LEU A 213 6.23 13.64 11.21
N LEU A 214 5.44 13.32 10.21
CA LEU A 214 4.65 14.25 9.41
C LEU A 214 3.17 13.93 9.61
N VAL A 215 2.40 14.93 10.03
CA VAL A 215 0.97 14.84 10.33
C VAL A 215 0.21 15.67 9.31
N ASN A 216 -0.76 15.10 8.60
CA ASN A 216 -1.63 15.83 7.69
C ASN A 216 -3.10 15.55 8.04
N LEU A 217 -3.78 16.56 8.55
CA LEU A 217 -5.22 16.53 8.79
C LEU A 217 -5.95 16.94 7.51
N VAL A 218 -6.82 16.06 7.01
CA VAL A 218 -7.60 16.29 5.79
C VAL A 218 -9.05 16.55 6.16
N THR A 219 -9.60 17.68 5.72
CA THR A 219 -10.98 18.07 5.97
C THR A 219 -11.67 18.48 4.68
N SER A 220 -12.99 18.57 4.69
CA SER A 220 -13.71 19.40 3.74
C SER A 220 -13.65 20.86 4.19
N THR A 221 -14.20 21.77 3.41
CA THR A 221 -14.41 23.18 3.80
C THR A 221 -15.71 23.37 4.60
N ASP A 222 -16.63 22.38 4.62
CA ASP A 222 -17.89 22.44 5.33
C ASP A 222 -17.68 22.31 6.86
N GLY A 223 -17.90 23.40 7.57
CA GLY A 223 -17.70 23.51 9.02
C GLY A 223 -16.26 23.79 9.46
N LEU A 224 -15.37 24.19 8.53
CA LEU A 224 -13.96 24.49 8.83
C LEU A 224 -13.79 25.61 9.87
N GLU A 225 -14.72 26.55 9.94
CA GLU A 225 -14.77 27.63 10.92
C GLU A 225 -14.89 27.14 12.38
N ASN A 226 -15.33 25.88 12.58
CA ASN A 226 -15.45 25.28 13.92
C ASN A 226 -14.16 24.56 14.36
N LEU A 227 -13.15 24.48 13.50
CA LEU A 227 -11.89 23.82 13.77
C LEU A 227 -10.80 24.82 14.17
N ASP A 228 -10.42 24.79 15.44
CA ASP A 228 -9.24 25.54 15.92
C ASP A 228 -7.96 24.77 15.56
N LEU A 229 -7.39 25.12 14.42
CA LEU A 229 -6.13 24.51 13.93
C LEU A 229 -4.93 24.86 14.84
N ASN A 230 -4.93 26.01 15.51
CA ASN A 230 -3.83 26.40 16.42
C ASN A 230 -3.85 25.51 17.66
N ALA A 231 -5.01 25.36 18.30
CA ALA A 231 -5.18 24.45 19.44
C ALA A 231 -4.86 22.99 19.09
N TYR A 232 -5.23 22.55 17.86
CA TYR A 232 -4.89 21.22 17.38
C TYR A 232 -3.37 21.01 17.26
N VAL A 233 -2.66 21.99 16.68
CA VAL A 233 -1.19 21.95 16.52
C VAL A 233 -0.49 21.98 17.89
N GLU A 234 -0.89 22.87 18.78
CA GLU A 234 -0.30 22.99 20.14
C GLU A 234 -0.43 21.66 20.89
N GLY A 235 -1.59 21.03 20.85
CA GLY A 235 -1.80 19.75 21.50
C GLY A 235 -1.02 18.60 20.87
N LEU A 236 -0.86 18.55 19.54
CA LEU A 236 0.00 17.58 18.88
C LEU A 236 1.46 17.70 19.33
N LEU A 237 1.97 18.93 19.37
CA LEU A 237 3.35 19.22 19.77
C LEU A 237 3.63 18.92 21.24
N ALA A 238 2.59 18.87 22.08
CA ALA A 238 2.69 18.52 23.50
C ALA A 238 2.64 17.02 23.79
N LEU A 239 2.41 16.17 22.75
CA LEU A 239 2.34 14.72 22.97
C LEU A 239 3.69 14.13 23.36
N PRO A 240 3.71 13.16 24.28
CA PRO A 240 4.92 12.42 24.64
C PRO A 240 5.22 11.38 23.55
N LEU A 241 5.85 11.79 22.47
CA LEU A 241 6.23 10.93 21.35
C LEU A 241 7.69 10.46 21.51
N ASP A 242 7.99 9.28 20.96
CA ASP A 242 9.36 8.78 20.90
C ASP A 242 10.12 9.45 19.72
N GLY A 243 9.43 9.71 18.61
CA GLY A 243 9.94 10.50 17.48
C GLY A 243 9.65 12.00 17.64
N THR A 244 9.97 12.76 16.61
CA THR A 244 9.77 14.21 16.59
C THR A 244 8.80 14.61 15.49
N ILE A 245 7.77 15.39 15.80
CA ILE A 245 6.94 16.02 14.78
C ILE A 245 7.76 17.09 14.06
N ILE A 246 8.05 16.83 12.79
CA ILE A 246 8.83 17.72 11.91
C ILE A 246 7.95 18.58 11.01
N GLY A 247 6.69 18.20 10.86
CA GLY A 247 5.73 18.96 10.07
C GLY A 247 4.29 18.59 10.38
N ILE A 248 3.43 19.62 10.33
CA ILE A 248 1.97 19.47 10.43
C ILE A 248 1.35 20.25 9.30
N LEU A 249 0.48 19.55 8.54
CA LEU A 249 -0.26 20.13 7.41
C LEU A 249 -1.76 20.03 7.66
N HIS A 250 -2.47 20.93 7.04
CA HIS A 250 -3.90 20.86 6.84
C HIS A 250 -4.20 20.84 5.34
N THR A 251 -4.96 19.84 4.90
CA THR A 251 -5.40 19.70 3.51
C THR A 251 -6.91 19.87 3.43
N ALA A 252 -7.37 20.91 2.72
CA ALA A 252 -8.77 21.00 2.32
C ALA A 252 -9.00 20.13 1.08
N ASN A 253 -10.06 19.31 1.13
CA ASN A 253 -10.42 18.35 0.09
C ASN A 253 -11.95 18.27 -0.01
N ASP A 254 -12.53 18.93 -1.00
CA ASP A 254 -13.98 18.92 -1.27
C ASP A 254 -14.36 17.96 -2.40
N SER A 255 -13.40 17.16 -2.91
CA SER A 255 -13.65 16.19 -3.96
C SER A 255 -14.71 15.17 -3.54
N LEU A 256 -15.52 14.71 -4.50
CA LEU A 256 -16.55 13.68 -4.27
C LEU A 256 -15.91 12.30 -4.01
N ALA A 257 -14.68 12.11 -4.46
CA ALA A 257 -13.96 10.86 -4.26
C ALA A 257 -13.58 10.68 -2.77
N ASP A 258 -13.68 9.45 -2.30
CA ASP A 258 -13.19 9.06 -0.97
C ASP A 258 -11.69 8.76 -1.04
N ALA A 259 -10.92 9.81 -1.36
CA ALA A 259 -9.47 9.76 -1.49
C ALA A 259 -8.87 11.07 -0.96
N VAL A 260 -7.62 11.02 -0.57
CA VAL A 260 -6.86 12.22 -0.18
C VAL A 260 -6.42 12.92 -1.46
N VAL A 261 -7.15 13.98 -1.83
CA VAL A 261 -6.84 14.86 -2.96
C VAL A 261 -6.33 16.20 -2.42
N PRO A 262 -5.10 16.63 -2.74
CA PRO A 262 -4.53 17.87 -2.21
C PRO A 262 -5.02 19.10 -2.97
N GLU A 263 -6.31 19.47 -2.80
CA GLU A 263 -6.87 20.65 -3.48
C GLU A 263 -6.27 21.95 -2.93
N LYS A 264 -6.14 22.06 -1.60
CA LYS A 264 -5.45 23.16 -0.93
C LYS A 264 -4.68 22.65 0.27
N VAL A 265 -3.38 22.77 0.24
CA VAL A 265 -2.48 22.37 1.33
C VAL A 265 -1.96 23.60 2.05
N THR A 266 -2.03 23.59 3.38
CA THR A 266 -1.50 24.63 4.25
C THR A 266 -0.51 24.01 5.22
N LEU A 267 0.72 24.51 5.22
CA LEU A 267 1.72 24.14 6.22
C LEU A 267 1.42 24.91 7.51
N LEU A 268 1.12 24.16 8.60
CA LEU A 268 0.81 24.72 9.91
C LEU A 268 2.05 24.79 10.81
N TYR A 269 2.98 23.84 10.64
CA TYR A 269 4.21 23.76 11.44
C TYR A 269 5.31 23.05 10.65
N GLY A 270 6.56 23.51 10.81
CA GLY A 270 7.76 22.84 10.34
C GLY A 270 7.87 22.76 8.82
N ARG A 271 8.02 21.55 8.27
CA ARG A 271 8.19 21.28 6.84
C ARG A 271 7.16 20.28 6.32
N ASP A 272 6.98 20.20 5.01
CA ASP A 272 5.94 19.39 4.34
C ASP A 272 6.44 18.05 3.80
N TYR A 273 7.63 17.60 4.21
CA TYR A 273 8.22 16.33 3.80
C TYR A 273 8.97 15.64 4.95
N ILE A 274 9.07 14.32 4.88
CA ILE A 274 10.05 13.54 5.65
C ILE A 274 11.30 13.31 4.80
N GLU A 275 12.44 13.10 5.44
CA GLU A 275 13.66 12.60 4.82
C GLU A 275 13.83 11.12 5.13
N GLU A 276 14.04 10.32 4.10
CA GLU A 276 14.27 8.87 4.23
C GLU A 276 15.57 8.51 3.51
N GLU A 277 16.39 7.69 4.14
CA GLU A 277 17.57 7.13 3.52
C GLU A 277 17.35 5.68 3.13
N VAL A 278 17.62 5.33 1.88
CA VAL A 278 17.51 3.97 1.35
C VAL A 278 18.77 3.67 0.53
N LEU A 279 19.53 2.66 0.94
CA LEU A 279 20.79 2.23 0.29
C LEU A 279 21.78 3.38 0.05
N GLY A 280 21.86 4.34 0.99
CA GLY A 280 22.75 5.48 0.95
C GLY A 280 22.27 6.65 0.08
N LEU A 281 21.05 6.58 -0.48
CA LEU A 281 20.43 7.70 -1.17
C LEU A 281 19.34 8.35 -0.30
N HIS A 282 19.24 9.67 -0.38
CA HIS A 282 18.32 10.47 0.42
C HIS A 282 17.10 10.88 -0.42
N PHE A 283 15.92 10.74 0.16
CA PHE A 283 14.64 11.05 -0.48
C PHE A 283 13.82 12.00 0.38
N GLN A 284 13.36 13.08 -0.22
CA GLN A 284 12.31 13.91 0.36
C GLN A 284 10.95 13.38 -0.07
N ILE A 285 10.09 13.08 0.90
CA ILE A 285 8.84 12.37 0.66
C ILE A 285 7.69 13.17 1.27
N SER A 286 6.82 13.72 0.43
CA SER A 286 5.62 14.46 0.84
C SER A 286 4.52 13.52 1.36
N PRO A 287 3.45 14.02 2.04
CA PRO A 287 2.32 13.20 2.46
C PRO A 287 1.64 12.48 1.29
N PHE A 288 1.66 13.07 0.11
CA PHE A 288 0.93 12.62 -1.08
C PHE A 288 1.74 11.68 -1.95
N SER A 289 3.07 11.80 -1.95
CA SER A 289 3.96 10.98 -2.79
C SER A 289 3.80 9.48 -2.49
N PHE A 290 3.86 8.67 -3.53
CA PHE A 290 4.05 7.23 -3.36
C PHE A 290 5.49 6.97 -2.90
N PHE A 291 5.63 6.14 -1.90
CA PHE A 291 6.90 5.56 -1.44
C PHE A 291 6.60 4.24 -0.77
N GLN A 292 7.46 3.23 -0.90
CA GLN A 292 7.24 1.92 -0.29
C GLN A 292 7.02 2.05 1.22
N THR A 293 5.91 1.52 1.69
CA THR A 293 5.46 1.73 3.09
C THR A 293 6.22 0.92 4.13
N ASN A 294 7.11 0.04 3.71
CA ASN A 294 8.06 -0.71 4.54
C ASN A 294 9.48 -0.46 4.01
N THR A 295 10.14 0.59 4.51
CA THR A 295 11.47 1.02 4.08
C THR A 295 12.49 -0.12 4.14
N LYS A 296 12.50 -0.90 5.24
CA LYS A 296 13.49 -1.98 5.42
C LYS A 296 13.28 -3.17 4.47
N SER A 297 12.04 -3.45 4.07
CA SER A 297 11.76 -4.42 3.01
C SER A 297 12.07 -3.85 1.62
N ALA A 298 11.84 -2.56 1.41
CA ALA A 298 12.20 -1.89 0.17
C ALA A 298 13.72 -1.93 -0.09
N GLU A 299 14.54 -1.72 0.94
CA GLU A 299 16.01 -1.87 0.85
C GLU A 299 16.39 -3.28 0.35
N ARG A 300 15.75 -4.33 0.86
CA ARG A 300 16.01 -5.70 0.39
C ARG A 300 15.56 -5.92 -1.05
N LEU A 301 14.36 -5.42 -1.40
CA LEU A 301 13.84 -5.50 -2.76
C LEU A 301 14.78 -4.82 -3.76
N TYR A 302 15.18 -3.59 -3.45
CA TYR A 302 16.04 -2.81 -4.35
C TYR A 302 17.48 -3.37 -4.42
N SER A 303 17.99 -3.90 -3.31
CA SER A 303 19.28 -4.61 -3.32
C SER A 303 19.22 -5.84 -4.23
N LYS A 304 18.10 -6.60 -4.21
CA LYS A 304 17.93 -7.78 -5.06
C LYS A 304 17.74 -7.40 -6.54
N ALA A 305 16.97 -6.33 -6.82
CA ALA A 305 16.84 -5.81 -8.18
C ALA A 305 18.22 -5.37 -8.74
N ARG A 306 19.05 -4.73 -7.91
CA ARG A 306 20.41 -4.33 -8.28
C ARG A 306 21.34 -5.52 -8.51
N GLU A 307 21.21 -6.58 -7.69
CA GLU A 307 21.93 -7.85 -7.88
C GLU A 307 21.57 -8.50 -9.22
N TYR A 308 20.27 -8.57 -9.57
CA TYR A 308 19.80 -9.12 -10.84
C TYR A 308 20.19 -8.27 -12.05
N ALA A 309 20.22 -6.96 -11.92
CA ALA A 309 20.74 -6.08 -12.97
C ALA A 309 22.20 -6.35 -13.30
N GLY A 310 22.98 -6.88 -12.36
CA GLY A 310 24.38 -7.31 -12.56
C GLY A 310 25.32 -6.17 -12.88
N ASP A 311 26.27 -6.40 -13.80
CA ASP A 311 27.19 -5.36 -14.26
C ASP A 311 26.53 -4.50 -15.35
N THR A 312 26.11 -3.31 -14.94
CA THR A 312 25.33 -2.38 -15.78
C THR A 312 26.07 -1.07 -16.07
N LYS A 313 27.39 -0.99 -15.78
CA LYS A 313 28.18 0.26 -15.90
C LYS A 313 28.09 0.94 -17.26
N ASP A 314 28.00 0.14 -18.32
CA ASP A 314 27.91 0.63 -19.70
C ASP A 314 26.47 0.53 -20.26
N LYS A 315 25.49 0.11 -19.45
CA LYS A 315 24.11 -0.14 -19.87
C LYS A 315 23.23 1.10 -19.71
N LEU A 316 22.32 1.28 -20.69
CA LEU A 316 21.17 2.17 -20.58
C LEU A 316 19.99 1.39 -19.99
N ILE A 317 19.45 1.89 -18.90
CA ILE A 317 18.32 1.27 -18.20
C ILE A 317 17.08 2.13 -18.36
N PHE A 318 15.94 1.50 -18.68
CA PHE A 318 14.62 2.13 -18.58
C PHE A 318 13.91 1.66 -17.32
N ASP A 319 13.44 2.62 -16.51
CA ASP A 319 12.53 2.38 -15.37
C ASP A 319 11.14 2.87 -15.77
N LEU A 320 10.29 1.95 -16.20
CA LEU A 320 8.95 2.26 -16.70
C LEU A 320 7.93 2.14 -15.56
N TYR A 321 7.09 3.17 -15.40
CA TYR A 321 6.24 3.41 -14.23
C TYR A 321 7.06 3.79 -12.98
N SER A 322 8.03 4.69 -13.17
CA SER A 322 9.08 4.96 -12.19
C SER A 322 8.61 5.65 -10.90
N GLY A 323 7.38 6.17 -10.83
CA GLY A 323 6.89 6.92 -9.67
C GLY A 323 7.81 8.09 -9.33
N THR A 324 8.26 8.18 -8.07
CA THR A 324 9.24 9.18 -7.61
C THR A 324 10.69 8.81 -7.95
N GLY A 325 10.89 7.90 -8.89
CA GLY A 325 12.21 7.53 -9.43
C GLY A 325 13.10 6.76 -8.46
N THR A 326 12.54 6.09 -7.47
CA THR A 326 13.34 5.42 -6.43
C THR A 326 14.20 4.30 -7.03
N ILE A 327 13.63 3.43 -7.89
CA ILE A 327 14.37 2.33 -8.52
C ILE A 327 15.41 2.88 -9.50
N ALA A 328 15.02 3.84 -10.35
CA ALA A 328 15.95 4.51 -11.26
C ALA A 328 17.19 5.05 -10.54
N GLN A 329 16.99 5.79 -9.44
CA GLN A 329 18.07 6.35 -8.65
C GLN A 329 18.92 5.28 -7.99
N MET A 330 18.32 4.17 -7.50
CA MET A 330 19.06 3.05 -6.92
C MET A 330 19.96 2.34 -7.94
N LEU A 331 19.58 2.31 -9.22
CA LEU A 331 20.38 1.69 -10.30
C LEU A 331 21.41 2.66 -10.89
N SER A 332 21.19 3.96 -10.79
CA SER A 332 22.07 4.99 -11.35
C SER A 332 23.55 4.81 -11.01
N PRO A 333 23.97 4.49 -9.76
CA PRO A 333 25.39 4.33 -9.43
C PRO A 333 26.09 3.17 -10.16
N VAL A 334 25.33 2.25 -10.73
CA VAL A 334 25.83 1.07 -11.44
C VAL A 334 25.47 1.05 -12.95
N ALA A 335 24.88 2.11 -13.49
CA ALA A 335 24.47 2.24 -14.87
C ALA A 335 25.18 3.39 -15.58
N SER A 336 25.28 3.36 -16.92
CA SER A 336 25.75 4.52 -17.70
C SER A 336 24.71 5.63 -17.71
N LYS A 337 23.44 5.27 -17.89
CA LYS A 337 22.29 6.19 -17.88
C LYS A 337 21.02 5.44 -17.44
N VAL A 338 20.14 6.12 -16.72
CA VAL A 338 18.81 5.60 -16.39
C VAL A 338 17.73 6.59 -16.83
N ILE A 339 16.73 6.12 -17.57
CA ILE A 339 15.57 6.92 -17.99
C ILE A 339 14.33 6.39 -17.29
N GLY A 340 13.75 7.21 -16.40
CA GLY A 340 12.48 6.95 -15.72
C GLY A 340 11.31 7.54 -16.50
N VAL A 341 10.22 6.78 -16.65
CA VAL A 341 8.96 7.25 -17.28
C VAL A 341 7.81 7.09 -16.30
N GLU A 342 7.13 8.20 -16.01
CA GLU A 342 6.00 8.26 -15.08
C GLU A 342 4.93 9.22 -15.60
N ILE A 343 3.65 8.87 -15.41
CA ILE A 343 2.52 9.68 -15.91
C ILE A 343 2.20 10.86 -14.99
N VAL A 344 2.51 10.76 -13.71
CA VAL A 344 2.21 11.78 -12.70
C VAL A 344 3.34 12.83 -12.67
N GLU A 345 3.06 14.02 -13.15
CA GLU A 345 4.07 15.09 -13.30
C GLU A 345 4.72 15.49 -11.98
N GLU A 346 3.96 15.61 -10.88
CA GLU A 346 4.48 15.90 -9.55
C GLU A 346 5.45 14.80 -9.04
N ALA A 347 5.24 13.55 -9.42
CA ALA A 347 6.14 12.46 -9.08
C ALA A 347 7.45 12.56 -9.86
N VAL A 348 7.37 12.97 -11.13
CA VAL A 348 8.55 13.21 -11.98
C VAL A 348 9.38 14.39 -11.47
N GLU A 349 8.73 15.48 -11.04
CA GLU A 349 9.43 16.63 -10.43
C GLU A 349 10.15 16.21 -9.16
N ALA A 350 9.47 15.49 -8.25
CA ALA A 350 10.09 14.95 -7.04
C ALA A 350 11.27 14.00 -7.36
N ALA A 351 11.16 13.18 -8.41
CA ALA A 351 12.24 12.32 -8.87
C ALA A 351 13.48 13.11 -9.32
N ARG A 352 13.27 14.20 -10.09
CA ARG A 352 14.34 15.10 -10.54
C ARG A 352 15.04 15.81 -9.39
N GLU A 353 14.26 16.33 -8.42
CA GLU A 353 14.80 16.99 -7.24
C GLU A 353 15.61 16.03 -6.36
N ASN A 354 15.09 14.83 -6.11
CA ASN A 354 15.80 13.81 -5.34
C ASN A 354 17.08 13.35 -6.06
N ALA A 355 17.05 13.11 -7.37
CA ALA A 355 18.24 12.74 -8.14
C ALA A 355 19.31 13.83 -8.08
N LYS A 356 18.92 15.10 -8.23
CA LYS A 356 19.83 16.24 -8.09
C LYS A 356 20.43 16.34 -6.69
N SER A 357 19.64 16.16 -5.65
CA SER A 357 20.09 16.18 -4.25
C SER A 357 21.07 15.04 -3.94
N ASN A 358 20.90 13.90 -4.61
CA ASN A 358 21.79 12.74 -4.51
C ASN A 358 23.03 12.83 -5.45
N GLY A 359 23.17 13.89 -6.25
CA GLY A 359 24.28 14.05 -7.19
C GLY A 359 24.26 13.02 -8.33
N LEU A 360 23.10 12.59 -8.77
CA LEU A 360 22.91 11.59 -9.81
C LEU A 360 22.64 12.26 -11.16
N ASP A 361 23.71 12.63 -11.88
CA ASP A 361 23.64 13.35 -13.15
C ASP A 361 23.22 12.45 -14.35
N ASN A 362 23.23 11.13 -14.15
CA ASN A 362 22.90 10.14 -15.19
C ASN A 362 21.44 9.61 -15.10
N CYS A 363 20.59 10.22 -14.25
CA CYS A 363 19.17 9.96 -14.20
C CYS A 363 18.39 11.02 -15.00
N GLU A 364 17.58 10.57 -15.93
CA GLU A 364 16.63 11.40 -16.68
C GLU A 364 15.19 10.94 -16.37
N PHE A 365 14.27 11.88 -16.16
CA PHE A 365 12.87 11.56 -15.88
C PHE A 365 11.94 12.27 -16.85
N ILE A 366 11.03 11.49 -17.46
CA ILE A 366 10.10 11.94 -18.49
C ILE A 366 8.66 11.79 -17.96
N ALA A 367 7.91 12.90 -17.93
CA ALA A 367 6.50 12.88 -17.58
C ALA A 367 5.66 12.45 -18.79
N GLY A 368 4.86 11.40 -18.64
CA GLY A 368 3.93 10.97 -19.67
C GLY A 368 3.51 9.50 -19.59
N ASP A 369 2.51 9.17 -20.36
CA ASP A 369 2.02 7.78 -20.51
C ASP A 369 3.08 6.92 -21.18
N VAL A 370 3.52 5.84 -20.54
CA VAL A 370 4.51 4.89 -21.03
C VAL A 370 4.19 4.48 -22.48
N LEU A 371 2.91 4.19 -22.80
CA LEU A 371 2.48 3.79 -24.15
C LEU A 371 2.83 4.81 -25.24
N LYS A 372 2.89 6.10 -24.88
CA LYS A 372 3.16 7.21 -25.81
C LYS A 372 4.62 7.61 -25.80
N VAL A 373 5.19 7.74 -24.59
CA VAL A 373 6.57 8.23 -24.37
C VAL A 373 7.59 7.27 -24.97
N ILE A 374 7.35 5.96 -24.84
CA ILE A 374 8.25 4.92 -25.33
C ILE A 374 8.58 5.03 -26.83
N ASP A 375 7.66 5.56 -27.63
CA ASP A 375 7.88 5.77 -29.09
C ASP A 375 8.70 7.05 -29.38
N THR A 376 8.90 7.92 -28.38
CA THR A 376 9.60 9.19 -28.56
C THR A 376 11.05 9.14 -28.08
N ILE A 377 11.43 8.09 -27.37
CA ILE A 377 12.80 7.88 -26.91
C ILE A 377 13.59 7.22 -28.04
N GLU A 378 14.59 7.91 -28.56
CA GLU A 378 15.43 7.41 -29.67
C GLU A 378 16.42 6.33 -29.22
N GLU A 379 16.83 6.36 -27.95
CA GLU A 379 17.78 5.44 -27.37
C GLU A 379 17.13 4.06 -27.14
N LYS A 380 17.87 2.99 -27.42
CA LYS A 380 17.42 1.63 -27.13
C LYS A 380 17.98 1.17 -25.78
N PRO A 381 17.15 0.73 -24.83
CA PRO A 381 17.64 0.24 -23.55
C PRO A 381 18.32 -1.13 -23.67
N ASP A 382 19.28 -1.36 -22.79
CA ASP A 382 19.92 -2.66 -22.57
C ASP A 382 19.18 -3.48 -21.52
N LEU A 383 18.49 -2.79 -20.60
CA LEU A 383 17.71 -3.37 -19.50
C LEU A 383 16.44 -2.56 -19.27
N ILE A 384 15.32 -3.23 -19.01
CA ILE A 384 14.06 -2.58 -18.65
C ILE A 384 13.59 -3.07 -17.29
N ILE A 385 13.34 -2.14 -16.37
CA ILE A 385 12.67 -2.41 -15.10
C ILE A 385 11.18 -2.08 -15.24
N LEU A 386 10.33 -2.97 -14.73
CA LEU A 386 8.88 -2.83 -14.78
C LEU A 386 8.30 -2.98 -13.37
N ASP A 387 7.80 -1.88 -12.79
CA ASP A 387 7.02 -1.88 -11.54
C ASP A 387 5.64 -1.22 -11.76
N PRO A 388 4.74 -1.89 -12.53
CA PRO A 388 3.48 -1.30 -12.95
C PRO A 388 2.49 -1.19 -11.77
N PRO A 389 1.45 -0.34 -11.90
CA PRO A 389 0.37 -0.26 -10.92
C PRO A 389 -0.39 -1.59 -10.79
N ARG A 390 -1.22 -1.73 -9.73
CA ARG A 390 -1.98 -2.96 -9.42
C ARG A 390 -2.88 -3.47 -10.55
N ASP A 391 -3.30 -2.59 -11.45
CA ASP A 391 -4.10 -2.93 -12.64
C ASP A 391 -3.26 -3.60 -13.74
N GLY A 392 -1.96 -3.66 -13.56
CA GLY A 392 -1.01 -4.23 -14.51
C GLY A 392 -0.65 -3.30 -15.66
N ILE A 393 0.05 -3.84 -16.66
CA ILE A 393 0.51 -3.11 -17.84
C ILE A 393 -0.59 -3.10 -18.90
N ASN A 394 -0.79 -1.95 -19.54
CA ASN A 394 -1.66 -1.87 -20.72
C ASN A 394 -1.18 -2.88 -21.78
N PRO A 395 -2.05 -3.78 -22.32
CA PRO A 395 -1.62 -4.80 -23.28
C PRO A 395 -0.91 -4.24 -24.53
N LYS A 396 -1.25 -3.03 -24.97
CA LYS A 396 -0.57 -2.38 -26.09
C LYS A 396 0.83 -1.87 -25.71
N ALA A 397 0.99 -1.37 -24.48
CA ALA A 397 2.30 -0.98 -23.96
C ALA A 397 3.20 -2.20 -23.78
N LEU A 398 2.66 -3.30 -23.24
CA LEU A 398 3.40 -4.55 -23.08
C LEU A 398 3.95 -5.07 -24.41
N LEU A 399 3.16 -5.07 -25.47
CA LEU A 399 3.62 -5.47 -26.81
C LEU A 399 4.76 -4.59 -27.33
N LYS A 400 4.72 -3.27 -27.09
CA LYS A 400 5.80 -2.37 -27.46
C LYS A 400 7.08 -2.65 -26.67
N ILE A 401 6.96 -2.85 -25.35
CA ILE A 401 8.08 -3.18 -24.47
C ILE A 401 8.77 -4.47 -24.95
N ILE A 402 8.00 -5.52 -25.23
CA ILE A 402 8.53 -6.78 -25.76
C ILE A 402 9.24 -6.58 -27.12
N ASN A 403 8.69 -5.73 -27.98
CA ASN A 403 9.25 -5.46 -29.32
C ASN A 403 10.56 -4.65 -29.29
N TYR A 404 10.97 -4.08 -28.15
CA TYR A 404 12.31 -3.55 -28.01
C TYR A 404 13.39 -4.64 -28.19
N GLY A 405 13.05 -5.89 -27.89
CA GLY A 405 13.97 -7.02 -28.02
C GLY A 405 15.17 -6.85 -27.07
N VAL A 406 14.88 -6.48 -25.86
CA VAL A 406 15.84 -6.42 -24.76
C VAL A 406 15.90 -7.80 -24.13
N ASP A 407 17.10 -8.33 -23.90
CA ASP A 407 17.30 -9.70 -23.39
C ASP A 407 17.04 -9.79 -21.87
N GLU A 408 17.06 -8.64 -21.16
CA GLU A 408 16.87 -8.52 -19.69
C GLU A 408 15.84 -7.44 -19.31
#